data_b38dbf0c9344c31a6486489270166fbe
#
_entry.id   b38dbf0c9344c31a6486489270166fbe
#
_cell.length_a   1.000
_cell.length_b   1.000
_cell.length_c   1.000
_cell.angle_alpha   90.00
_cell.angle_beta   90.00
_cell.angle_gamma   90.00
#
_symmetry.space_group_name_H-M   'P 1'
#
loop_
_entity.id
_entity.type
_entity.pdbx_description
1 polymer ?
#
loop_
_entity_poly.entity_id
_entity_poly.type
_entity_poly.pdbx_seq_one_letter_code
_entity_poly.pdbx_strand_id
1 'polypeptide(L)'
;MKKALSMLLAVIMVLTLMVGCGDKNNNDNDQDTKTYPESFAGMEDLIAAAQAEGELTVYGGCEEEYLSAACDSFEKIFGIKVNHQRLSTGEIQAKIQEEAGNPSADVAFGGPTDPYNM
;
A
#
# COMPACT_ATOMS: atom_id res chain seq x y z
N MET A 1 -32.46 45.13 4.75
CA MET A 1 -31.47 44.42 5.62
C MET A 1 -30.81 43.21 4.94
N LYS A 2 -31.52 42.39 4.20
CA LYS A 2 -30.93 41.21 3.52
C LYS A 2 -29.90 41.52 2.41
N LYS A 3 -30.06 42.64 1.70
CA LYS A 3 -29.14 43.05 0.63
C LYS A 3 -27.82 43.66 1.13
N ALA A 4 -27.84 44.30 2.32
CA ALA A 4 -26.64 44.85 2.94
C ALA A 4 -25.73 43.74 3.54
N LEU A 5 -26.34 42.68 4.08
CA LEU A 5 -25.59 41.56 4.64
C LEU A 5 -24.88 40.75 3.53
N SER A 6 -25.51 40.62 2.35
CA SER A 6 -24.91 39.94 1.20
C SER A 6 -23.73 40.69 0.61
N MET A 7 -23.76 42.03 0.61
CA MET A 7 -22.64 42.86 0.18
C MET A 7 -21.47 42.83 1.16
N LEU A 8 -21.75 42.76 2.47
CA LEU A 8 -20.72 42.66 3.50
C LEU A 8 -19.95 41.34 3.41
N LEU A 9 -20.66 40.26 3.12
CA LEU A 9 -20.04 38.94 2.92
C LEU A 9 -19.13 38.90 1.69
N ALA A 10 -19.55 39.55 0.60
CA ALA A 10 -18.76 39.63 -0.64
C ALA A 10 -17.48 40.46 -0.46
N VAL A 11 -17.51 41.52 0.35
CA VAL A 11 -16.34 42.36 0.62
C VAL A 11 -15.34 41.65 1.53
N ILE A 12 -15.80 40.85 2.49
CA ILE A 12 -14.90 40.05 3.33
C ILE A 12 -14.20 38.97 2.52
N MET A 13 -14.88 38.36 1.53
CA MET A 13 -14.28 37.34 0.68
C MET A 13 -13.20 37.88 -0.27
N VAL A 14 -13.30 39.15 -0.69
CA VAL A 14 -12.31 39.78 -1.56
C VAL A 14 -11.08 40.30 -0.79
N LEU A 15 -11.23 40.64 0.51
CA LEU A 15 -10.10 41.08 1.34
C LEU A 15 -9.18 39.94 1.78
N THR A 16 -9.62 38.70 1.77
CA THR A 16 -8.80 37.54 2.13
C THR A 16 -7.87 37.05 1.02
N LEU A 17 -7.98 37.59 -0.20
CA LEU A 17 -7.14 37.21 -1.34
C LEU A 17 -5.89 38.09 -1.55
N MET A 18 -5.66 39.10 -0.72
CA MET A 18 -4.55 40.07 -0.89
C MET A 18 -3.45 39.98 0.18
N VAL A 19 -3.43 38.93 0.99
CA VAL A 19 -2.33 38.72 1.96
C VAL A 19 -1.63 37.41 1.63
N GLY A 20 -0.64 37.48 0.76
CA GLY A 20 0.15 36.29 0.43
C GLY A 20 1.15 36.50 -0.69
N CYS A 21 1.87 37.62 -0.71
CA CYS A 21 3.14 37.71 -1.42
C CYS A 21 4.23 37.92 -0.37
N GLY A 22 4.82 36.84 0.10
CA GLY A 22 6.00 36.79 0.95
C GLY A 22 6.83 35.61 0.46
N ASP A 23 7.77 35.96 -0.38
CA ASP A 23 8.84 35.13 -0.91
C ASP A 23 9.53 34.40 0.24
N LYS A 24 9.36 33.07 0.32
CA LYS A 24 10.34 32.14 0.88
C LYS A 24 10.10 30.77 0.26
N ASN A 25 11.02 30.38 -0.63
CA ASN A 25 11.25 29.01 -1.01
C ASN A 25 11.31 28.12 0.23
N ASN A 26 10.21 27.48 0.54
CA ASN A 26 10.16 26.21 1.22
C ASN A 26 9.19 25.37 0.40
N ASN A 27 9.76 24.56 -0.46
CA ASN A 27 9.12 23.38 -0.98
C ASN A 27 8.93 22.42 0.20
N ASP A 28 7.98 22.71 1.06
CA ASP A 28 7.34 21.70 1.90
C ASP A 28 6.22 21.05 1.06
N ASN A 29 6.65 20.33 0.02
CA ASN A 29 5.96 19.14 -0.41
C ASN A 29 6.28 18.11 0.69
N ASP A 30 5.49 18.09 1.74
CA ASP A 30 5.25 16.89 2.55
C ASP A 30 4.47 15.87 1.71
N GLN A 31 5.03 15.48 0.57
CA GLN A 31 4.95 14.14 0.11
C GLN A 31 5.89 13.37 1.03
N ASP A 32 5.30 12.60 1.92
CA ASP A 32 5.92 11.49 2.63
C ASP A 32 6.58 10.61 1.56
N THR A 33 7.81 10.98 1.16
CA THR A 33 8.57 10.27 0.15
C THR A 33 9.05 9.02 0.86
N LYS A 34 8.18 8.00 0.92
CA LYS A 34 8.56 6.67 1.36
C LYS A 34 9.78 6.27 0.53
N THR A 35 10.95 6.28 1.15
CA THR A 35 12.18 5.86 0.49
C THR A 35 12.18 4.34 0.48
N TYR A 36 11.91 3.76 -0.67
CA TYR A 36 12.02 2.32 -0.86
C TYR A 36 13.49 1.91 -1.04
N PRO A 37 13.85 0.65 -0.70
CA PRO A 37 15.18 0.13 -1.02
C PRO A 37 15.52 0.32 -2.50
N GLU A 38 16.79 0.57 -2.81
CA GLU A 38 17.28 0.83 -4.18
C GLU A 38 16.89 -0.28 -5.18
N SER A 39 16.72 -1.51 -4.70
CA SER A 39 16.26 -2.65 -5.52
C SER A 39 14.88 -2.45 -6.14
N PHE A 40 14.09 -1.50 -5.67
CA PHE A 40 12.75 -1.16 -6.18
C PHE A 40 12.72 0.13 -7.00
N ALA A 41 13.89 0.68 -7.33
CA ALA A 41 13.97 1.87 -8.19
C ALA A 41 13.36 1.59 -9.57
N GLY A 42 12.49 2.49 -10.03
CA GLY A 42 11.75 2.32 -11.29
C GLY A 42 10.48 1.48 -11.19
N MET A 43 10.07 1.08 -9.97
CA MET A 43 8.83 0.33 -9.71
C MET A 43 7.75 1.19 -9.02
N GLU A 44 7.89 2.50 -9.04
CA GLU A 44 7.02 3.44 -8.31
C GLU A 44 5.56 3.29 -8.74
N ASP A 45 5.28 3.16 -10.03
CA ASP A 45 3.93 2.99 -10.56
C ASP A 45 3.32 1.63 -10.14
N LEU A 46 4.15 0.57 -10.10
CA LEU A 46 3.73 -0.75 -9.65
C LEU A 46 3.41 -0.74 -8.15
N ILE A 47 4.26 -0.11 -7.37
CA ILE A 47 4.05 0.04 -5.92
C ILE A 47 2.77 0.83 -5.65
N ALA A 48 2.54 1.92 -6.37
CA ALA A 48 1.33 2.72 -6.24
C ALA A 48 0.07 1.93 -6.61
N ALA A 49 0.13 1.11 -7.66
CA ALA A 49 -0.97 0.23 -8.04
C ALA A 49 -1.26 -0.82 -6.96
N ALA A 50 -0.24 -1.47 -6.42
CA ALA A 50 -0.37 -2.44 -5.34
C ALA A 50 -0.92 -1.80 -4.04
N GLN A 51 -0.49 -0.58 -3.72
CA GLN A 51 -1.03 0.18 -2.59
C GLN A 51 -2.51 0.55 -2.78
N ALA A 52 -2.94 0.78 -4.02
CA ALA A 52 -4.34 1.05 -4.34
C ALA A 52 -5.23 -0.21 -4.17
N GLU A 53 -4.69 -1.41 -4.35
CA GLU A 53 -5.37 -2.67 -4.05
C GLU A 53 -5.52 -2.87 -2.54
N GLY A 54 -4.52 -2.45 -1.75
CA GLY A 54 -4.59 -2.29 -0.31
C GLY A 54 -4.27 -3.52 0.53
N GLU A 55 -4.35 -4.74 0.00
CA GLU A 55 -4.06 -5.97 0.73
C GLU A 55 -3.41 -7.05 -0.14
N LEU A 56 -2.68 -7.94 0.51
CA LEU A 56 -2.02 -9.11 -0.06
C LEU A 56 -2.31 -10.33 0.80
N THR A 57 -2.64 -11.47 0.18
CA THR A 57 -2.85 -12.74 0.88
C THR A 57 -1.74 -13.73 0.53
N VAL A 58 -1.11 -14.30 1.58
CA VAL A 58 0.07 -15.16 1.46
C VAL A 58 -0.18 -16.52 2.11
N TYR A 59 0.05 -17.61 1.37
CA TYR A 59 0.21 -18.95 1.95
C TYR A 59 1.68 -19.23 2.17
N GLY A 60 2.07 -19.49 3.42
CA GLY A 60 3.45 -19.71 3.82
C GLY A 60 3.75 -21.15 4.20
N GLY A 61 4.76 -21.75 3.58
CA GLY A 61 5.24 -23.11 3.85
C GLY A 61 6.49 -23.17 4.75
N CYS A 62 6.91 -22.05 5.29
CA CYS A 62 8.06 -21.96 6.21
C CYS A 62 7.61 -21.87 7.68
N GLU A 63 8.57 -21.78 8.59
CA GLU A 63 8.29 -21.58 10.01
C GLU A 63 7.54 -20.26 10.23
N GLU A 64 6.58 -20.27 11.16
CA GLU A 64 5.68 -19.14 11.44
C GLU A 64 6.45 -17.84 11.74
N GLU A 65 7.54 -17.91 12.48
CA GLU A 65 8.35 -16.75 12.83
C GLU A 65 8.95 -16.06 11.59
N TYR A 66 9.41 -16.85 10.61
CA TYR A 66 9.98 -16.31 9.37
C TYR A 66 8.90 -15.75 8.48
N LEU A 67 7.76 -16.42 8.38
CA LEU A 67 6.62 -15.97 7.60
C LEU A 67 6.11 -14.63 8.13
N SER A 68 5.82 -14.56 9.43
CA SER A 68 5.36 -13.32 10.07
C SER A 68 6.37 -12.18 9.89
N ALA A 69 7.67 -12.44 10.13
CA ALA A 69 8.70 -11.41 9.98
C ALA A 69 8.81 -10.88 8.55
N ALA A 70 8.66 -11.75 7.55
CA ALA A 70 8.67 -11.34 6.14
C ALA A 70 7.42 -10.51 5.79
N CYS A 71 6.25 -10.96 6.21
CA CYS A 71 4.98 -10.26 5.99
C CYS A 71 4.94 -8.90 6.68
N ASP A 72 5.35 -8.82 7.95
CA ASP A 72 5.41 -7.57 8.72
C ASP A 72 6.40 -6.57 8.10
N SER A 73 7.53 -7.08 7.60
CA SER A 73 8.53 -6.24 6.93
C SER A 73 7.99 -5.68 5.62
N PHE A 74 7.28 -6.49 4.84
CA PHE A 74 6.65 -6.05 3.59
C PHE A 74 5.57 -5.00 3.88
N GLU A 75 4.69 -5.26 4.84
CA GLU A 75 3.64 -4.33 5.26
C GLU A 75 4.24 -2.99 5.73
N LYS A 76 5.31 -3.03 6.53
CA LYS A 76 6.00 -1.84 7.01
C LYS A 76 6.64 -1.02 5.88
N ILE A 77 7.27 -1.69 4.91
CA ILE A 77 7.95 -1.02 3.79
C ILE A 77 6.94 -0.42 2.82
N PHE A 78 5.94 -1.18 2.41
CA PHE A 78 5.04 -0.79 1.33
C PHE A 78 3.72 -0.18 1.82
N GLY A 79 3.33 -0.39 3.09
CA GLY A 79 2.05 0.07 3.63
C GLY A 79 0.85 -0.69 3.06
N ILE A 80 1.08 -1.93 2.60
CA ILE A 80 0.07 -2.84 2.07
C ILE A 80 -0.21 -3.86 3.16
N LYS A 81 -1.47 -4.05 3.54
CA LYS A 81 -1.85 -5.02 4.55
C LYS A 81 -1.55 -6.44 4.07
N VAL A 82 -0.89 -7.26 4.90
CA VAL A 82 -0.57 -8.64 4.55
C VAL A 82 -1.36 -9.61 5.43
N ASN A 83 -2.25 -10.38 4.81
CA ASN A 83 -2.93 -11.49 5.44
C ASN A 83 -2.13 -12.76 5.14
N HIS A 84 -1.58 -13.43 6.13
CA HIS A 84 -0.82 -14.64 5.91
C HIS A 84 -1.40 -15.84 6.65
N GLN A 85 -1.21 -17.02 6.08
CA GLN A 85 -1.58 -18.29 6.68
C GLN A 85 -0.42 -19.27 6.53
N ARG A 86 0.07 -19.77 7.66
CA ARG A 86 1.07 -20.84 7.70
C ARG A 86 0.40 -22.17 7.39
N LEU A 87 0.89 -22.87 6.39
CA LEU A 87 0.41 -24.18 5.93
C LEU A 87 1.60 -25.11 5.68
N SER A 88 1.38 -26.40 5.77
CA SER A 88 2.36 -27.36 5.26
C SER A 88 2.38 -27.32 3.72
N THR A 89 3.47 -27.76 3.13
CA THR A 89 3.61 -27.85 1.67
C THR A 89 2.47 -28.58 0.99
N GLY A 90 2.03 -29.71 1.57
CA GLY A 90 0.92 -30.49 1.02
C GLY A 90 -0.42 -29.74 1.10
N GLU A 91 -0.63 -28.98 2.17
CA GLU A 91 -1.84 -28.16 2.31
C GLU A 91 -1.84 -27.01 1.31
N ILE A 92 -0.69 -26.33 1.09
CA ILE A 92 -0.56 -25.29 0.06
C ILE A 92 -0.91 -25.85 -1.30
N GLN A 93 -0.33 -26.99 -1.66
CA GLN A 93 -0.60 -27.65 -2.95
C GLN A 93 -2.08 -28.01 -3.09
N ALA A 94 -2.70 -28.59 -2.07
CA ALA A 94 -4.11 -28.93 -2.09
C ALA A 94 -5.00 -27.68 -2.26
N LYS A 95 -4.71 -26.61 -1.54
CA LYS A 95 -5.45 -25.36 -1.63
C LYS A 95 -5.31 -24.72 -3.03
N ILE A 96 -4.10 -24.65 -3.58
CA ILE A 96 -3.90 -24.11 -4.94
C ILE A 96 -4.70 -24.91 -5.97
N GLN A 97 -4.76 -26.24 -5.85
CA GLN A 97 -5.55 -27.08 -6.74
C GLN A 97 -7.05 -26.89 -6.56
N GLU A 98 -7.51 -26.80 -5.31
CA GLU A 98 -8.92 -26.58 -4.98
C GLU A 98 -9.40 -25.21 -5.45
N GLU A 99 -8.58 -24.19 -5.28
CA GLU A 99 -8.88 -22.79 -5.57
C GLU A 99 -8.49 -22.36 -7.00
N ALA A 100 -8.06 -23.28 -7.87
CA ALA A 100 -7.55 -22.96 -9.22
C ALA A 100 -8.51 -22.11 -10.08
N GLY A 101 -9.82 -22.22 -9.85
CA GLY A 101 -10.83 -21.40 -10.54
C GLY A 101 -11.12 -20.05 -9.90
N ASN A 102 -10.73 -19.87 -8.64
CA ASN A 102 -10.93 -18.65 -7.86
C ASN A 102 -9.92 -18.59 -6.72
N PRO A 103 -8.66 -18.21 -6.98
CA PRO A 103 -7.61 -18.16 -5.96
C PRO A 103 -7.96 -17.25 -4.81
N SER A 104 -7.71 -17.68 -3.59
CA SER A 104 -7.87 -16.89 -2.37
C SER A 104 -6.56 -16.25 -1.93
N ALA A 105 -5.42 -16.75 -2.40
CA ALA A 105 -4.10 -16.19 -2.12
C ALA A 105 -3.43 -15.69 -3.38
N ASP A 106 -2.69 -14.60 -3.23
CA ASP A 106 -1.91 -13.96 -4.28
C ASP A 106 -0.52 -14.57 -4.40
N VAL A 107 0.03 -15.06 -3.29
CA VAL A 107 1.41 -15.57 -3.20
C VAL A 107 1.49 -16.85 -2.39
N ALA A 108 2.26 -17.83 -2.89
CA ALA A 108 2.78 -18.95 -2.10
C ALA A 108 4.26 -18.68 -1.77
N PHE A 109 4.61 -18.65 -0.48
CA PHE A 109 5.93 -18.29 0.03
C PHE A 109 6.55 -19.44 0.82
N GLY A 110 7.81 -19.78 0.51
CA GLY A 110 8.56 -20.77 1.29
C GLY A 110 8.06 -22.21 1.10
N GLY A 111 7.58 -22.56 -0.06
CA GLY A 111 7.22 -23.92 -0.44
C GLY A 111 8.44 -24.78 -0.82
N PRO A 112 8.23 -26.04 -1.24
CA PRO A 112 9.32 -26.92 -1.68
C PRO A 112 9.98 -26.35 -2.92
N THR A 113 11.27 -26.63 -3.04
CA THR A 113 12.11 -26.19 -4.16
C THR A 113 11.87 -26.97 -5.45
N ASP A 114 10.98 -27.98 -5.44
CA ASP A 114 10.68 -28.80 -6.60
C ASP A 114 9.42 -28.29 -7.33
N PRO A 115 9.57 -27.59 -8.44
CA PRO A 115 8.44 -27.04 -9.18
C PRO A 115 7.57 -28.11 -9.86
N TYR A 116 8.00 -29.37 -9.90
CA TYR A 116 7.24 -30.46 -10.49
C TYR A 116 6.24 -31.11 -9.50
N ASN A 117 6.30 -30.74 -8.24
CA ASN A 117 5.41 -31.23 -7.19
C ASN A 117 4.37 -30.18 -6.71
N MET A 118 4.23 -29.10 -7.45
CA MET A 118 3.21 -28.07 -7.18
C MET A 118 2.09 -28.08 -8.21
#